data_656c97f22c810bb5415ab36a96dcf330
#
_entry.id   656c97f22c810bb5415ab36a96dcf330
#
_cell.length_a   1.000
_cell.length_b   1.000
_cell.length_c   1.000
_cell.angle_alpha   90.00
_cell.angle_beta   90.00
_cell.angle_gamma   90.00
#
_symmetry.space_group_name_H-M   'P 1'
#
loop_
_entity.id
_entity.type
_entity.pdbx_description
1 polymer ?
#
loop_
_entity_poly.entity_id
_entity_poly.type
_entity_poly.pdbx_seq_one_letter_code
_entity_poly.pdbx_strand_id
1 'polypeptide(L)'
;KLDHDFCHIYNWLESETLPDDAALGKKTLLQSEQFVLSNGTLLHLYQQRARNLNKIQPVIQQLAVPSKHRHDLLQGVHQTLCHPNALRTYVSLRQKYFWPGIYRDCEQFVTTCEKCQYSKLPTHKQNVPIRSLMDNDLVGQKWLIDTAELNPKSGDFCHVLLMVHDTTKFTVIIAIKDLTAETIAQAI
;
A
#
# COMPACT_ATOMS: atom_id res chain seq x y z
N LYS A 1 31.15 10.03 1.99
CA LYS A 1 31.28 8.95 1.02
C LYS A 1 30.25 9.18 -0.08
N LEU A 2 30.75 9.39 -1.30
CA LEU A 2 29.92 9.57 -2.48
C LEU A 2 29.10 8.32 -2.74
N ASP A 3 27.83 8.52 -3.07
CA ASP A 3 26.88 7.44 -3.38
C ASP A 3 27.27 6.78 -4.71
N HIS A 4 27.14 5.46 -4.81
CA HIS A 4 27.46 4.69 -6.01
C HIS A 4 26.70 5.21 -7.26
N ASP A 5 25.45 5.67 -7.07
CA ASP A 5 24.60 6.12 -8.19
C ASP A 5 25.09 7.45 -8.82
N PHE A 6 25.70 8.33 -8.03
CA PHE A 6 26.03 9.68 -8.45
C PHE A 6 27.54 9.99 -8.43
N CYS A 7 28.39 9.11 -7.89
CA CYS A 7 29.80 9.38 -7.70
C CYS A 7 30.53 9.74 -9.02
N HIS A 8 30.23 9.04 -10.10
CA HIS A 8 30.87 9.27 -11.39
C HIS A 8 30.44 10.61 -12.01
N ILE A 9 29.16 10.97 -11.89
CA ILE A 9 28.65 12.25 -12.38
C ILE A 9 29.21 13.40 -11.56
N TYR A 10 29.29 13.24 -10.24
CA TYR A 10 29.84 14.22 -9.33
C TYR A 10 31.32 14.47 -9.61
N ASN A 11 32.15 13.42 -9.73
CA ASN A 11 33.57 13.53 -10.03
C ASN A 11 33.84 14.17 -11.40
N TRP A 12 33.01 13.84 -12.39
CA TRP A 12 33.08 14.47 -13.70
C TRP A 12 32.80 15.98 -13.64
N LEU A 13 31.77 16.40 -12.94
CA LEU A 13 31.39 17.81 -12.83
C LEU A 13 32.31 18.63 -11.93
N GLU A 14 32.98 17.99 -10.97
CA GLU A 14 33.92 18.66 -10.04
C GLU A 14 35.34 18.73 -10.59
N SER A 15 35.85 17.64 -11.15
CA SER A 15 37.29 17.47 -11.49
C SER A 15 37.56 16.95 -12.91
N GLU A 16 36.53 16.83 -13.75
CA GLU A 16 36.59 16.32 -15.13
C GLU A 16 37.21 14.90 -15.22
N THR A 17 37.15 14.13 -14.14
CA THR A 17 37.66 12.76 -14.09
C THR A 17 36.61 11.74 -14.51
N LEU A 18 36.93 10.98 -15.57
CA LEU A 18 36.07 9.87 -16.04
C LEU A 18 36.50 8.56 -15.39
N PRO A 19 35.57 7.60 -15.23
CA PRO A 19 35.91 6.25 -14.81
C PRO A 19 36.73 5.52 -15.89
N ASP A 20 37.55 4.55 -15.47
CA ASP A 20 38.41 3.77 -16.35
C ASP A 20 37.65 2.89 -17.35
N ASP A 21 36.42 2.50 -17.00
CA ASP A 21 35.54 1.77 -17.90
C ASP A 21 34.95 2.69 -18.97
N ALA A 22 35.30 2.44 -20.24
CA ALA A 22 34.84 3.21 -21.39
C ALA A 22 33.31 3.26 -21.54
N ALA A 23 32.61 2.17 -21.20
CA ALA A 23 31.13 2.12 -21.26
C ALA A 23 30.50 3.01 -20.19
N LEU A 24 31.05 2.95 -18.98
CA LEU A 24 30.59 3.78 -17.85
C LEU A 24 30.95 5.26 -18.09
N GLY A 25 32.12 5.55 -18.65
CA GLY A 25 32.55 6.90 -19.03
C GLY A 25 31.62 7.55 -20.03
N LYS A 26 31.26 6.84 -21.11
CA LYS A 26 30.29 7.30 -22.11
C LYS A 26 28.91 7.57 -21.49
N LYS A 27 28.45 6.67 -20.61
CA LYS A 27 27.18 6.84 -19.88
C LYS A 27 27.23 8.08 -18.98
N THR A 28 28.33 8.29 -18.25
CA THR A 28 28.54 9.45 -17.38
C THR A 28 28.46 10.75 -18.15
N LEU A 29 29.11 10.84 -19.30
CA LEU A 29 29.07 12.02 -20.18
C LEU A 29 27.63 12.35 -20.62
N LEU A 30 26.89 11.36 -21.11
CA LEU A 30 25.50 11.54 -21.55
C LEU A 30 24.56 11.96 -20.42
N GLN A 31 24.81 11.44 -19.23
CA GLN A 31 23.98 11.77 -18.06
C GLN A 31 24.35 13.12 -17.45
N SER A 32 25.63 13.51 -17.48
CA SER A 32 26.11 14.76 -16.88
C SER A 32 25.45 16.01 -17.44
N GLU A 33 24.98 15.98 -18.71
CA GLU A 33 24.22 17.08 -19.31
C GLU A 33 22.94 17.44 -18.56
N GLN A 34 22.40 16.48 -17.81
CA GLN A 34 21.17 16.68 -17.03
C GLN A 34 21.44 17.10 -15.57
N PHE A 35 22.69 17.31 -15.21
CA PHE A 35 23.07 17.67 -13.84
C PHE A 35 23.90 18.94 -13.79
N VAL A 36 23.79 19.65 -12.69
CA VAL A 36 24.58 20.84 -12.37
C VAL A 36 25.09 20.71 -10.93
N LEU A 37 26.36 21.03 -10.73
CA LEU A 37 26.96 21.14 -9.41
C LEU A 37 26.86 22.60 -8.92
N SER A 38 26.15 22.83 -7.82
CA SER A 38 26.00 24.13 -7.19
C SER A 38 26.39 24.07 -5.72
N ASN A 39 27.40 24.81 -5.31
CA ASN A 39 27.90 24.83 -3.93
C ASN A 39 28.15 23.42 -3.33
N GLY A 40 28.77 22.52 -4.10
CA GLY A 40 29.05 21.15 -3.69
C GLY A 40 27.79 20.23 -3.64
N THR A 41 26.64 20.74 -4.08
CA THR A 41 25.38 19.98 -4.14
C THR A 41 25.04 19.63 -5.57
N LEU A 42 24.76 18.35 -5.83
CA LEU A 42 24.36 17.86 -7.15
C LEU A 42 22.87 18.07 -7.38
N LEU A 43 22.53 18.81 -8.42
CA LEU A 43 21.17 19.11 -8.84
C LEU A 43 20.89 18.46 -10.19
N HIS A 44 19.74 17.82 -10.32
CA HIS A 44 19.22 17.26 -11.57
C HIS A 44 18.30 18.30 -12.23
N LEU A 45 18.50 18.55 -13.52
CA LEU A 45 17.69 19.45 -14.31
C LEU A 45 16.56 18.69 -14.98
N TYR A 46 15.37 18.86 -14.46
CA TYR A 46 14.17 18.22 -15.01
C TYR A 46 13.35 19.19 -15.85
N GLN A 47 13.17 18.87 -17.12
CA GLN A 47 12.28 19.59 -18.01
C GLN A 47 11.03 18.77 -18.30
N GLN A 48 9.86 19.30 -17.93
CA GLN A 48 8.60 18.65 -18.25
C GLN A 48 8.37 18.67 -19.77
N ARG A 49 7.96 17.55 -20.35
CA ARG A 49 7.53 17.52 -21.75
C ARG A 49 6.25 18.34 -21.90
N ALA A 50 6.31 19.41 -22.66
CA ALA A 50 5.13 20.20 -22.99
C ALA A 50 4.20 19.39 -23.90
N ARG A 51 2.92 19.28 -23.55
CA ARG A 51 1.90 18.72 -24.44
C ARG A 51 1.64 19.62 -25.66
N ASN A 52 1.90 20.92 -25.53
CA ASN A 52 1.80 21.90 -26.59
C ASN A 52 3.20 22.49 -26.86
N LEU A 53 3.65 22.42 -28.10
CA LEU A 53 4.96 22.92 -28.58
C LEU A 53 5.21 24.42 -28.28
N ASN A 54 4.17 25.19 -28.01
CA ASN A 54 4.26 26.64 -27.82
C ASN A 54 4.42 27.10 -26.37
N LYS A 55 4.55 26.17 -25.40
CA LYS A 55 4.77 26.53 -24.00
C LYS A 55 6.14 26.02 -23.55
N ILE A 56 7.08 26.97 -23.38
CA ILE A 56 8.35 26.70 -22.71
C ILE A 56 8.04 26.35 -21.25
N GLN A 57 8.26 25.09 -20.87
CA GLN A 57 8.12 24.65 -19.49
C GLN A 57 9.36 25.07 -18.70
N PRO A 58 9.22 25.58 -17.47
CA PRO A 58 10.34 25.91 -16.63
C PRO A 58 11.15 24.65 -16.31
N VAL A 59 12.47 24.77 -16.31
CA VAL A 59 13.37 23.72 -15.82
C VAL A 59 13.28 23.67 -14.31
N ILE A 60 12.94 22.51 -13.77
CA ILE A 60 12.86 22.27 -12.33
C ILE A 60 14.21 21.72 -11.87
N GLN A 61 14.83 22.37 -10.90
CA GLN A 61 16.04 21.87 -10.26
C GLN A 61 15.66 20.92 -9.12
N GLN A 62 16.11 19.68 -9.22
CA GLN A 62 15.82 18.63 -8.26
C GLN A 62 17.11 18.24 -7.52
N LEU A 63 17.07 18.12 -6.21
CA LEU A 63 18.20 17.65 -5.42
C LEU A 63 18.44 16.16 -5.71
N ALA A 64 19.64 15.79 -6.12
CA ALA A 64 20.06 14.39 -6.27
C ALA A 64 20.23 13.76 -4.88
N VAL A 65 19.41 12.76 -4.54
CA VAL A 65 19.38 12.16 -3.20
C VAL A 65 20.19 10.87 -3.16
N PRO A 66 21.23 10.81 -2.32
CA PRO A 66 21.99 9.58 -2.08
C PRO A 66 21.13 8.45 -1.51
N SER A 67 21.49 7.19 -1.80
CA SER A 67 20.77 5.99 -1.37
C SER A 67 20.49 5.96 0.13
N LYS A 68 21.47 6.40 0.93
CA LYS A 68 21.39 6.45 2.39
C LYS A 68 20.18 7.25 2.93
N HIS A 69 19.76 8.30 2.22
CA HIS A 69 18.71 9.22 2.69
C HIS A 69 17.35 9.00 2.05
N ARG A 70 17.24 8.09 1.06
CA ARG A 70 15.98 7.85 0.33
C ARG A 70 14.87 7.31 1.20
N HIS A 71 15.21 6.36 2.09
CA HIS A 71 14.22 5.74 2.97
C HIS A 71 13.59 6.75 3.93
N ASP A 72 14.42 7.56 4.61
CA ASP A 72 13.95 8.57 5.57
C ASP A 72 13.09 9.64 4.87
N LEU A 73 13.49 10.01 3.65
CA LEU A 73 12.75 10.97 2.83
C LEU A 73 11.38 10.41 2.38
N LEU A 74 11.34 9.14 1.93
CA LEU A 74 10.10 8.45 1.58
C LEU A 74 9.17 8.38 2.79
N GLN A 75 9.69 8.00 3.95
CA GLN A 75 8.93 7.91 5.19
C GLN A 75 8.35 9.27 5.60
N GLY A 76 9.19 10.31 5.61
CA GLY A 76 8.77 11.66 5.97
C GLY A 76 7.66 12.20 5.07
N VAL A 77 7.82 12.11 3.75
CA VAL A 77 6.81 12.59 2.79
C VAL A 77 5.54 11.76 2.84
N HIS A 78 5.65 10.45 2.96
CA HIS A 78 4.48 9.55 3.01
C HIS A 78 3.64 9.78 4.28
N GLN A 79 4.28 10.00 5.43
CA GLN A 79 3.61 10.32 6.70
C GLN A 79 2.97 11.72 6.66
N THR A 80 3.71 12.74 6.21
CA THR A 80 3.23 14.12 6.12
C THR A 80 1.99 14.24 5.23
N LEU A 81 1.92 13.46 4.16
CA LEU A 81 0.78 13.44 3.24
C LEU A 81 -0.34 12.47 3.66
N CYS A 82 -0.33 11.98 4.91
CA CYS A 82 -1.35 11.07 5.44
C CYS A 82 -1.50 9.78 4.63
N HIS A 83 -0.38 9.11 4.34
CA HIS A 83 -0.32 7.80 3.70
C HIS A 83 -0.97 7.72 2.30
N PRO A 84 -0.57 8.57 1.33
CA PRO A 84 -1.14 8.57 0.00
C PRO A 84 -0.73 7.31 -0.79
N ASN A 85 -1.25 7.17 -2.01
CA ASN A 85 -0.80 6.12 -2.93
C ASN A 85 0.60 6.41 -3.49
N ALA A 86 1.21 5.42 -4.15
CA ALA A 86 2.57 5.52 -4.70
C ALA A 86 2.72 6.68 -5.69
N LEU A 87 1.75 6.87 -6.57
CA LEU A 87 1.77 7.94 -7.56
C LEU A 87 1.79 9.33 -6.91
N ARG A 88 0.96 9.56 -5.89
CA ARG A 88 0.90 10.84 -5.19
C ARG A 88 2.17 11.12 -4.38
N THR A 89 2.74 10.08 -3.74
CA THR A 89 4.04 10.17 -3.07
C THR A 89 5.14 10.55 -4.07
N TYR A 90 5.19 9.87 -5.21
CA TYR A 90 6.14 10.15 -6.30
C TYR A 90 6.02 11.58 -6.84
N VAL A 91 4.80 12.03 -7.15
CA VAL A 91 4.58 13.40 -7.69
C VAL A 91 5.07 14.47 -6.72
N SER A 92 4.85 14.28 -5.42
CA SER A 92 5.33 15.20 -4.38
C SER A 92 6.84 15.21 -4.26
N LEU A 93 7.49 14.05 -4.31
CA LEU A 93 8.93 13.93 -4.25
C LEU A 93 9.61 14.51 -5.49
N ARG A 94 9.08 14.23 -6.68
CA ARG A 94 9.65 14.67 -7.95
C ARG A 94 9.68 16.17 -8.13
N GLN A 95 8.93 16.92 -7.38
CA GLN A 95 9.00 18.39 -7.43
C GLN A 95 10.32 18.94 -6.91
N LYS A 96 11.01 18.21 -6.00
CA LYS A 96 12.21 18.70 -5.30
C LYS A 96 13.38 17.74 -5.35
N TYR A 97 13.15 16.46 -5.55
CA TYR A 97 14.13 15.40 -5.38
C TYR A 97 14.23 14.50 -6.61
N PHE A 98 15.41 13.95 -6.81
CA PHE A 98 15.70 13.02 -7.90
C PHE A 98 16.62 11.89 -7.45
N TRP A 99 16.31 10.67 -7.85
CA TRP A 99 17.22 9.53 -7.93
C TRP A 99 16.71 8.50 -8.95
N PRO A 100 17.60 7.65 -9.51
CA PRO A 100 17.19 6.59 -10.42
C PRO A 100 16.21 5.61 -9.74
N GLY A 101 15.09 5.34 -10.37
CA GLY A 101 14.09 4.40 -9.82
C GLY A 101 13.16 4.95 -8.75
N ILE A 102 13.12 6.26 -8.51
CA ILE A 102 12.29 6.90 -7.49
C ILE A 102 10.82 6.43 -7.48
N TYR A 103 10.21 6.16 -8.64
CA TYR A 103 8.83 5.67 -8.70
C TYR A 103 8.70 4.25 -8.13
N ARG A 104 9.63 3.37 -8.50
CA ARG A 104 9.66 1.99 -7.99
C ARG A 104 9.89 1.94 -6.49
N ASP A 105 10.76 2.80 -5.98
CA ASP A 105 11.00 2.90 -4.54
C ASP A 105 9.75 3.42 -3.79
N CYS A 106 9.01 4.38 -4.37
CA CYS A 106 7.73 4.83 -3.83
C CYS A 106 6.68 3.70 -3.81
N GLU A 107 6.60 2.91 -4.88
CA GLU A 107 5.68 1.79 -4.98
C GLU A 107 6.01 0.71 -3.94
N GLN A 108 7.28 0.31 -3.86
CA GLN A 108 7.75 -0.65 -2.87
C GLN A 108 7.50 -0.15 -1.44
N PHE A 109 7.81 1.11 -1.14
CA PHE A 109 7.60 1.69 0.18
C PHE A 109 6.11 1.70 0.59
N VAL A 110 5.22 2.11 -0.33
CA VAL A 110 3.77 2.16 -0.05
C VAL A 110 3.17 0.77 0.11
N THR A 111 3.63 -0.23 -0.65
CA THR A 111 3.16 -1.63 -0.53
C THR A 111 3.63 -2.29 0.75
N THR A 112 4.78 -1.90 1.31
CA THR A 112 5.29 -2.43 2.58
C THR A 112 4.85 -1.61 3.81
N CYS A 113 4.19 -0.47 3.62
CA CYS A 113 3.72 0.37 4.72
C CYS A 113 2.58 -0.30 5.47
N GLU A 114 2.80 -0.64 6.73
CA GLU A 114 1.85 -1.33 7.61
C GLU A 114 0.49 -0.60 7.70
N LYS A 115 0.51 0.69 7.97
CA LYS A 115 -0.72 1.51 8.03
C LYS A 115 -1.50 1.50 6.72
N CYS A 116 -0.80 1.54 5.57
CA CYS A 116 -1.44 1.45 4.27
C CYS A 116 -2.08 0.09 4.02
N GLN A 117 -1.46 -1.00 4.49
CA GLN A 117 -1.99 -2.36 4.33
C GLN A 117 -3.28 -2.56 5.13
N TYR A 118 -3.34 -2.03 6.36
CA TYR A 118 -4.55 -2.13 7.18
C TYR A 118 -5.69 -1.20 6.74
N SER A 119 -5.36 -0.01 6.20
CA SER A 119 -6.37 1.02 5.92
C SER A 119 -6.91 0.96 4.49
N LYS A 120 -6.15 0.42 3.53
CA LYS A 120 -6.55 0.41 2.12
C LYS A 120 -7.27 -0.87 1.78
N LEU A 121 -8.48 -0.73 1.25
CA LEU A 121 -9.21 -1.85 0.67
C LEU A 121 -8.42 -2.44 -0.51
N PRO A 122 -8.33 -3.77 -0.62
CA PRO A 122 -7.68 -4.41 -1.76
C PRO A 122 -8.40 -4.04 -3.06
N THR A 123 -7.66 -3.51 -4.02
CA THR A 123 -8.18 -3.11 -5.35
C THR A 123 -8.48 -4.31 -6.25
N HIS A 124 -7.93 -5.47 -5.94
CA HIS A 124 -8.22 -6.70 -6.65
C HIS A 124 -9.29 -7.49 -5.90
N LYS A 125 -10.40 -7.80 -6.59
CA LYS A 125 -11.36 -8.79 -6.10
C LYS A 125 -10.60 -10.12 -5.99
N GLN A 126 -10.46 -10.62 -4.77
CA GLN A 126 -10.02 -11.99 -4.59
C GLN A 126 -11.15 -12.88 -5.13
N ASN A 127 -10.92 -13.51 -6.26
CA ASN A 127 -11.80 -14.56 -6.76
C ASN A 127 -11.59 -15.80 -5.88
N VAL A 128 -12.12 -15.74 -4.67
CA VAL A 128 -12.21 -16.92 -3.81
C VAL A 128 -13.21 -17.85 -4.49
N PRO A 129 -12.83 -19.10 -4.82
CA PRO A 129 -13.78 -20.04 -5.38
C PRO A 129 -14.95 -20.21 -4.39
N ILE A 130 -16.17 -20.06 -4.90
CA ILE A 130 -17.39 -20.29 -4.12
C ILE A 130 -17.37 -21.78 -3.77
N ARG A 131 -17.18 -22.09 -2.48
CA ARG A 131 -17.39 -23.45 -1.97
C ARG A 131 -18.84 -23.60 -1.61
N SER A 132 -19.44 -24.73 -2.03
CA SER A 132 -20.76 -25.12 -1.56
C SER A 132 -20.69 -25.32 -0.03
N LEU A 133 -21.59 -24.70 0.69
CA LEU A 133 -21.78 -24.97 2.11
C LEU A 133 -22.43 -26.33 2.37
N MET A 134 -22.86 -27.01 1.30
CA MET A 134 -23.50 -28.33 1.32
C MET A 134 -22.48 -29.46 1.11
N ASP A 135 -21.29 -29.36 1.67
CA ASP A 135 -20.42 -30.55 1.77
C ASP A 135 -21.11 -31.54 2.73
N ASN A 136 -21.07 -32.83 2.35
CA ASN A 136 -21.73 -33.94 3.07
C ASN A 136 -21.18 -34.05 4.50
N ASP A 137 -21.68 -33.21 5.37
CA ASP A 137 -21.34 -33.25 6.80
C ASP A 137 -21.99 -34.46 7.43
N LEU A 138 -21.26 -35.16 8.28
CA LEU A 138 -21.79 -36.24 9.08
C LEU A 138 -22.89 -35.72 10.02
N VAL A 139 -23.83 -36.58 10.35
CA VAL A 139 -24.91 -36.21 11.28
C VAL A 139 -24.31 -35.72 12.61
N GLY A 140 -24.73 -34.56 13.07
CA GLY A 140 -24.26 -33.94 14.31
C GLY A 140 -23.13 -32.96 14.18
N GLN A 141 -22.49 -32.84 13.01
CA GLN A 141 -21.29 -31.96 12.84
C GLN A 141 -21.65 -30.50 12.63
N LYS A 142 -22.76 -30.19 11.98
CA LYS A 142 -23.07 -28.83 11.60
C LYS A 142 -24.49 -28.44 11.98
N TRP A 143 -24.60 -27.41 12.78
CA TRP A 143 -25.84 -26.80 13.22
C TRP A 143 -25.89 -25.34 12.76
N LEU A 144 -27.00 -24.96 12.20
CA LEU A 144 -27.35 -23.58 11.91
C LEU A 144 -28.11 -23.02 13.10
N ILE A 145 -27.64 -21.91 13.63
CA ILE A 145 -28.22 -21.27 14.81
C ILE A 145 -28.68 -19.88 14.41
N ASP A 146 -29.92 -19.54 14.77
CA ASP A 146 -30.50 -18.23 14.55
C ASP A 146 -31.37 -17.83 15.75
N THR A 147 -31.63 -16.53 15.89
CA THR A 147 -32.48 -16.01 16.97
C THR A 147 -33.56 -15.13 16.40
N ALA A 148 -34.76 -15.26 16.94
CA ALA A 148 -35.91 -14.43 16.58
C ALA A 148 -36.55 -13.77 17.83
N GLU A 149 -37.04 -12.55 17.67
CA GLU A 149 -37.78 -11.86 18.72
C GLU A 149 -39.24 -12.30 18.73
N LEU A 150 -39.75 -12.57 19.91
CA LEU A 150 -41.17 -12.88 20.11
C LEU A 150 -42.00 -11.62 20.27
N ASN A 151 -42.97 -11.43 19.39
CA ASN A 151 -43.93 -10.32 19.49
C ASN A 151 -45.35 -10.83 19.21
N PRO A 152 -46.25 -10.87 20.18
CA PRO A 152 -46.11 -10.46 21.58
C PRO A 152 -45.20 -11.38 22.41
N LYS A 153 -44.62 -10.86 23.49
CA LYS A 153 -43.81 -11.61 24.44
C LYS A 153 -44.67 -12.70 25.13
N SER A 154 -44.06 -13.84 25.43
CA SER A 154 -44.70 -14.94 26.15
C SER A 154 -44.14 -15.07 27.57
N GLY A 155 -44.81 -14.49 28.54
CA GLY A 155 -44.31 -14.41 29.92
C GLY A 155 -42.96 -13.66 30.01
N ASP A 156 -41.96 -14.27 30.62
CA ASP A 156 -40.60 -13.72 30.73
C ASP A 156 -39.74 -13.91 29.49
N PHE A 157 -40.22 -14.67 28.50
CA PHE A 157 -39.45 -14.98 27.31
C PHE A 157 -39.68 -13.93 26.22
N CYS A 158 -38.57 -13.37 25.75
CA CYS A 158 -38.61 -12.33 24.74
C CYS A 158 -38.06 -12.81 23.38
N HIS A 159 -37.29 -13.89 23.37
CA HIS A 159 -36.61 -14.40 22.19
C HIS A 159 -36.72 -15.91 22.07
N VAL A 160 -36.50 -16.39 20.86
CA VAL A 160 -36.43 -17.81 20.53
C VAL A 160 -35.09 -18.09 19.89
N LEU A 161 -34.39 -19.10 20.39
CA LEU A 161 -33.22 -19.67 19.78
C LEU A 161 -33.64 -20.84 18.89
N LEU A 162 -33.33 -20.75 17.61
CA LEU A 162 -33.59 -21.77 16.61
C LEU A 162 -32.29 -22.46 16.25
N MET A 163 -32.22 -23.77 16.39
CA MET A 163 -31.08 -24.59 15.96
C MET A 163 -31.58 -25.63 14.95
N VAL A 164 -30.98 -25.61 13.76
CA VAL A 164 -31.30 -26.54 12.66
C VAL A 164 -30.08 -27.34 12.28
N HIS A 165 -30.19 -28.66 12.38
CA HIS A 165 -29.14 -29.55 11.89
C HIS A 165 -29.07 -29.50 10.36
N ASP A 166 -27.92 -29.16 9.78
CA ASP A 166 -27.80 -28.84 8.34
C ASP A 166 -28.18 -30.02 7.44
N THR A 167 -27.78 -31.24 7.77
CA THR A 167 -28.01 -32.42 6.93
C THR A 167 -29.41 -32.97 7.11
N THR A 168 -29.89 -33.19 8.35
CA THR A 168 -31.17 -33.84 8.63
C THR A 168 -32.35 -32.89 8.70
N LYS A 169 -32.10 -31.58 8.76
CA LYS A 169 -33.10 -30.52 8.99
C LYS A 169 -33.86 -30.68 10.31
N PHE A 170 -33.34 -31.52 11.22
CA PHE A 170 -33.86 -31.60 12.56
C PHE A 170 -33.76 -30.27 13.28
N THR A 171 -34.88 -29.80 13.83
CA THR A 171 -34.98 -28.45 14.37
C THR A 171 -35.27 -28.50 15.87
N VAL A 172 -34.47 -27.75 16.63
CA VAL A 172 -34.67 -27.52 18.06
C VAL A 172 -35.01 -26.04 18.27
N ILE A 173 -36.05 -25.80 19.07
CA ILE A 173 -36.50 -24.42 19.37
C ILE A 173 -36.51 -24.26 20.89
N ILE A 174 -35.82 -23.24 21.39
CA ILE A 174 -35.66 -22.95 22.81
C ILE A 174 -36.07 -21.50 23.07
N ALA A 175 -36.99 -21.28 24.00
CA ALA A 175 -37.36 -19.94 24.43
C ALA A 175 -36.30 -19.39 25.40
N ILE A 176 -35.80 -18.18 25.13
CA ILE A 176 -34.79 -17.51 25.93
C ILE A 176 -35.26 -16.12 26.37
N LYS A 177 -34.74 -15.65 27.51
CA LYS A 177 -35.17 -14.37 28.11
C LYS A 177 -34.46 -13.18 27.46
N ASP A 178 -33.19 -13.34 27.14
CA ASP A 178 -32.35 -12.29 26.56
C ASP A 178 -31.37 -12.88 25.52
N LEU A 179 -30.70 -11.99 24.75
CA LEU A 179 -29.72 -12.35 23.71
C LEU A 179 -28.27 -12.27 24.19
N THR A 180 -28.01 -12.49 25.50
CA THR A 180 -26.65 -12.51 25.99
C THR A 180 -25.91 -13.79 25.55
N ALA A 181 -24.63 -13.70 25.36
CA ALA A 181 -23.81 -14.85 24.99
C ALA A 181 -23.89 -15.98 26.04
N GLU A 182 -24.02 -15.61 27.30
CA GLU A 182 -24.17 -16.54 28.41
C GLU A 182 -25.49 -17.33 28.35
N THR A 183 -26.59 -16.63 28.10
CA THR A 183 -27.92 -17.27 27.96
C THR A 183 -27.96 -18.23 26.77
N ILE A 184 -27.36 -17.83 25.65
CA ILE A 184 -27.29 -18.68 24.44
C ILE A 184 -26.43 -19.89 24.71
N ALA A 185 -25.24 -19.71 25.33
CA ALA A 185 -24.33 -20.83 25.64
C ALA A 185 -24.89 -21.84 26.64
N GLN A 186 -25.79 -21.41 27.56
CA GLN A 186 -26.47 -22.31 28.49
C GLN A 186 -27.65 -23.07 27.85
N ALA A 187 -28.19 -22.52 26.74
CA ALA A 187 -29.30 -23.12 26.02
C ALA A 187 -28.87 -24.20 25.00
N ILE A 188 -27.58 -24.19 24.57
CA ILE A 188 -26.99 -25.16 23.64
C ILE A 188 -26.40 -26.33 24.40
#